data_7d0dbfcea998b45c6a5e7540e3a6d4bf
#
_entry.id   7d0dbfcea998b45c6a5e7540e3a6d4bf
#
_cell.length_a   1.000
_cell.length_b   1.000
_cell.length_c   1.000
_cell.angle_alpha   90.00
_cell.angle_beta   90.00
_cell.angle_gamma   90.00
#
_symmetry.space_group_name_H-M   'P 1'
#
loop_
_entity.id
_entity.type
_entity.pdbx_description
1 polymer ?
#
loop_
_entity_poly.entity_id
_entity_poly.type
_entity_poly.pdbx_seq_one_letter_code
_entity_poly.pdbx_strand_id
1 'polypeptide(L)'
;MNYQMITTNDELASLCEVTRDFPAIALDTEFVRTRTYYPQLGLIQMYDGKHVSLIDPLGITDWTPMRDLLLDTAVTKYLHAGSEDLEVFLNTFGIMPQPLIDTQILAAFSGRPLSWGFAAMVEEYTGLTLDKSESRTDWLARPLTERQLEYAAADVFYLLPIAGQLMKEAEASGWLSAALDECRMTQLRRQEVVDPKEAWRDISNAWQLRTRQLACLQLLADWRLRKARERDLAVNFVVREEHLWAVARYMPGSLGELDSIGLSGSEIRFHGKTLLALVAKAQALPEEALPEPLLNLMDMPGYRKAFKDIKALVQAVATESKLSAELLASRRQINQLLNWHWKLKPQNGMTEMMAGWRGELMADRLNTLLEGYPR
;
A
#
# COMPACT_ATOMS: atom_id res chain seq x y z
N MET A 1 -2.79 32.19 2.03
CA MET A 1 -3.13 31.42 0.84
C MET A 1 -4.63 31.38 0.66
N ASN A 2 -5.11 31.62 -0.52
CA ASN A 2 -6.56 31.62 -0.80
C ASN A 2 -7.00 30.20 -1.14
N TYR A 3 -8.01 29.73 -0.45
CA TYR A 3 -8.69 28.45 -0.74
C TYR A 3 -10.18 28.59 -0.56
N GLN A 4 -10.94 27.71 -1.18
CA GLN A 4 -12.39 27.63 -1.02
C GLN A 4 -12.77 26.31 -0.34
N MET A 5 -13.77 26.38 0.52
CA MET A 5 -14.35 25.18 1.15
C MET A 5 -15.50 24.65 0.28
N ILE A 6 -15.51 23.35 0.09
CA ILE A 6 -16.57 22.62 -0.61
C ILE A 6 -17.25 21.71 0.43
N THR A 7 -18.48 22.02 0.76
CA THR A 7 -19.21 21.37 1.87
C THR A 7 -20.56 20.78 1.46
N THR A 8 -20.99 20.98 0.21
CA THR A 8 -22.28 20.48 -0.30
C THR A 8 -22.12 19.73 -1.61
N ASN A 9 -23.12 18.90 -1.92
CA ASN A 9 -23.15 18.17 -3.20
C ASN A 9 -23.15 19.12 -4.40
N ASP A 10 -23.89 20.23 -4.34
CA ASP A 10 -23.97 21.20 -5.43
C ASP A 10 -22.64 21.93 -5.65
N GLU A 11 -21.96 22.31 -4.58
CA GLU A 11 -20.62 22.91 -4.66
C GLU A 11 -19.61 21.93 -5.27
N LEU A 12 -19.67 20.65 -4.88
CA LEU A 12 -18.80 19.62 -5.44
C LEU A 12 -19.06 19.40 -6.93
N ALA A 13 -20.31 19.30 -7.35
CA ALA A 13 -20.69 19.16 -8.74
C ALA A 13 -20.17 20.31 -9.60
N SER A 14 -20.36 21.55 -9.13
CA SER A 14 -19.87 22.76 -9.81
C SER A 14 -18.34 22.78 -9.91
N LEU A 15 -17.64 22.43 -8.84
CA LEU A 15 -16.17 22.34 -8.84
C LEU A 15 -15.67 21.32 -9.86
N CYS A 16 -16.23 20.12 -9.87
CA CYS A 16 -15.81 19.05 -10.78
C CYS A 16 -16.07 19.39 -12.25
N GLU A 17 -17.16 20.09 -12.55
CA GLU A 17 -17.47 20.57 -13.90
C GLU A 17 -16.42 21.56 -14.38
N VAL A 18 -16.08 22.56 -13.59
CA VAL A 18 -15.05 23.56 -13.90
C VAL A 18 -13.67 22.91 -14.03
N THR A 19 -13.35 21.99 -13.16
CA THR A 19 -12.03 21.33 -13.11
C THR A 19 -11.75 20.51 -14.35
N ARG A 20 -12.76 19.97 -15.03
CA ARG A 20 -12.62 19.23 -16.27
C ARG A 20 -12.03 20.02 -17.43
N ASP A 21 -12.07 21.35 -17.37
CA ASP A 21 -11.49 22.22 -18.38
C ASP A 21 -9.96 22.41 -18.21
N PHE A 22 -9.39 21.88 -17.12
CA PHE A 22 -7.97 21.97 -16.83
C PHE A 22 -7.25 20.66 -17.23
N PRO A 23 -6.01 20.73 -17.73
CA PRO A 23 -5.29 19.53 -18.19
C PRO A 23 -4.75 18.67 -17.06
N ALA A 24 -4.59 19.24 -15.85
CA ALA A 24 -4.02 18.55 -14.71
C ALA A 24 -4.47 19.16 -13.40
N ILE A 25 -4.53 18.33 -12.36
CA ILE A 25 -4.80 18.73 -10.99
C ILE A 25 -3.82 18.07 -10.03
N ALA A 26 -3.55 18.76 -8.93
CA ALA A 26 -2.93 18.15 -7.76
C ALA A 26 -4.03 17.70 -6.80
N LEU A 27 -3.84 16.52 -6.22
CA LEU A 27 -4.73 15.91 -5.22
C LEU A 27 -3.94 15.53 -3.99
N ASP A 28 -4.58 15.59 -2.85
CA ASP A 28 -4.13 14.99 -1.60
C ASP A 28 -5.33 14.62 -0.75
N THR A 29 -5.13 13.80 0.27
CA THR A 29 -6.17 13.47 1.25
C THR A 29 -5.60 13.56 2.65
N GLU A 30 -6.47 13.94 3.59
CA GLU A 30 -6.20 13.80 5.02
C GLU A 30 -7.17 12.77 5.58
N PHE A 31 -6.66 11.83 6.33
CA PHE A 31 -7.45 10.72 6.87
C PHE A 31 -6.93 10.28 8.23
N VAL A 32 -7.75 9.52 8.94
CA VAL A 32 -7.39 8.92 10.22
C VAL A 32 -7.48 7.40 10.10
N ARG A 33 -6.43 6.71 10.53
CA ARG A 33 -6.38 5.24 10.59
C ARG A 33 -5.59 4.81 11.81
N THR A 34 -6.26 4.72 12.95
CA THR A 34 -5.63 4.31 14.22
C THR A 34 -6.07 2.93 14.68
N ARG A 35 -7.36 2.63 14.60
CA ARG A 35 -7.96 1.38 15.04
C ARG A 35 -8.79 0.68 13.96
N THR A 36 -9.15 1.40 12.90
CA THR A 36 -10.02 0.89 11.85
C THR A 36 -9.25 0.07 10.83
N TYR A 37 -9.95 -0.84 10.18
CA TYR A 37 -9.43 -1.58 9.04
C TYR A 37 -9.30 -0.67 7.81
N TYR A 38 -10.34 0.15 7.58
CA TYR A 38 -10.36 1.12 6.47
C TYR A 38 -9.93 2.51 6.94
N PRO A 39 -9.24 3.27 6.09
CA PRO A 39 -8.93 4.67 6.41
C PRO A 39 -10.22 5.50 6.44
N GLN A 40 -10.30 6.42 7.40
CA GLN A 40 -11.44 7.32 7.55
C GLN A 40 -11.09 8.69 6.96
N LEU A 41 -11.74 9.02 5.85
CA LEU A 41 -11.47 10.27 5.14
C LEU A 41 -11.90 11.50 5.95
N GLY A 42 -10.99 12.45 6.11
CA GLY A 42 -11.22 13.71 6.81
C GLY A 42 -11.27 14.93 5.89
N LEU A 43 -10.50 14.93 4.80
CA LEU A 43 -10.47 16.05 3.86
C LEU A 43 -9.89 15.57 2.51
N ILE A 44 -10.37 16.16 1.42
CA ILE A 44 -9.76 16.02 0.09
C ILE A 44 -9.29 17.39 -0.36
N GLN A 45 -8.03 17.50 -0.75
CA GLN A 45 -7.45 18.71 -1.31
C GLN A 45 -7.31 18.60 -2.81
N MET A 46 -7.62 19.69 -3.53
CA MET A 46 -7.51 19.75 -4.98
C MET A 46 -7.00 21.13 -5.41
N TYR A 47 -6.10 21.15 -6.38
CA TYR A 47 -5.64 22.38 -7.03
C TYR A 47 -5.59 22.19 -8.55
N ASP A 48 -6.27 23.05 -9.28
CA ASP A 48 -6.36 23.01 -10.74
C ASP A 48 -5.40 24.01 -11.45
N GLY A 49 -4.56 24.68 -10.68
CA GLY A 49 -3.66 25.73 -11.16
C GLY A 49 -4.23 27.14 -10.99
N LYS A 50 -5.50 27.26 -10.63
CA LYS A 50 -6.18 28.53 -10.39
C LYS A 50 -6.90 28.56 -9.03
N HIS A 51 -7.59 27.46 -8.68
CA HIS A 51 -8.38 27.39 -7.44
C HIS A 51 -7.89 26.25 -6.56
N VAL A 52 -7.56 26.57 -5.31
CA VAL A 52 -7.34 25.57 -4.27
C VAL A 52 -8.69 25.29 -3.62
N SER A 53 -9.10 24.03 -3.64
CA SER A 53 -10.38 23.58 -3.10
C SER A 53 -10.17 22.53 -2.01
N LEU A 54 -10.80 22.75 -0.86
CA LEU A 54 -10.76 21.81 0.26
C LEU A 54 -12.18 21.23 0.42
N ILE A 55 -12.31 19.93 0.16
CA ILE A 55 -13.59 19.23 0.13
C ILE A 55 -13.80 18.53 1.46
N ASP A 56 -14.80 18.96 2.21
CA ASP A 56 -15.19 18.32 3.46
C ASP A 56 -16.15 17.15 3.18
N PRO A 57 -15.71 15.90 3.39
CA PRO A 57 -16.53 14.73 3.05
C PRO A 57 -17.79 14.60 3.90
N LEU A 58 -17.87 15.24 5.08
CA LEU A 58 -19.03 15.14 5.96
C LEU A 58 -20.30 15.73 5.34
N GLY A 59 -20.15 16.71 4.44
CA GLY A 59 -21.27 17.34 3.75
C GLY A 59 -21.63 16.68 2.42
N ILE A 60 -20.90 15.68 1.99
CA ILE A 60 -21.06 15.06 0.68
C ILE A 60 -21.74 13.68 0.81
N THR A 61 -22.84 13.52 0.10
CA THR A 61 -23.56 12.23 -0.01
C THR A 61 -23.59 11.68 -1.42
N ASP A 62 -23.28 12.48 -2.43
CA ASP A 62 -23.18 12.08 -3.84
C ASP A 62 -21.77 12.34 -4.37
N TRP A 63 -20.99 11.29 -4.52
CA TRP A 63 -19.63 11.32 -5.04
C TRP A 63 -19.53 11.14 -6.55
N THR A 64 -20.66 11.03 -7.26
CA THR A 64 -20.67 10.80 -8.71
C THR A 64 -19.84 11.83 -9.48
N PRO A 65 -19.95 13.16 -9.22
CA PRO A 65 -19.13 14.14 -9.93
C PRO A 65 -17.63 13.95 -9.69
N MET A 66 -17.24 13.58 -8.47
CA MET A 66 -15.83 13.30 -8.14
C MET A 66 -15.31 12.05 -8.86
N ARG A 67 -16.10 10.97 -8.87
CA ARG A 67 -15.74 9.75 -9.60
C ARG A 67 -15.54 10.03 -11.09
N ASP A 68 -16.45 10.79 -11.69
CA ASP A 68 -16.36 11.15 -13.11
C ASP A 68 -15.10 11.97 -13.40
N LEU A 69 -14.75 12.92 -12.53
CA LEU A 69 -13.50 13.68 -12.64
C LEU A 69 -12.26 12.79 -12.49
N LEU A 70 -12.25 11.91 -11.49
CA LEU A 70 -11.11 11.02 -11.23
C LEU A 70 -10.88 10.03 -12.38
N LEU A 71 -11.93 9.63 -13.08
CA LEU A 71 -11.86 8.72 -14.23
C LEU A 71 -11.68 9.44 -15.57
N ASP A 72 -11.76 10.77 -15.59
CA ASP A 72 -11.58 11.54 -16.81
C ASP A 72 -10.12 11.52 -17.25
N THR A 73 -9.81 10.77 -18.30
CA THR A 73 -8.45 10.58 -18.81
C THR A 73 -7.84 11.83 -19.42
N ALA A 74 -8.64 12.85 -19.70
CA ALA A 74 -8.16 14.16 -20.18
C ALA A 74 -7.56 15.02 -19.07
N VAL A 75 -7.81 14.67 -17.80
CA VAL A 75 -7.29 15.40 -16.64
C VAL A 75 -6.28 14.52 -15.89
N THR A 76 -5.03 14.91 -15.92
CA THR A 76 -3.97 14.20 -15.17
C THR A 76 -4.06 14.54 -13.69
N LYS A 77 -3.95 13.54 -12.82
CA LYS A 77 -3.98 13.70 -11.36
C LYS A 77 -2.58 13.46 -10.80
N TYR A 78 -2.06 14.44 -10.07
CA TYR A 78 -0.78 14.34 -9.39
C TYR A 78 -0.97 14.19 -7.88
N LEU A 79 -0.23 13.25 -7.30
CA LEU A 79 -0.11 13.04 -5.86
C LEU A 79 1.38 13.03 -5.49
N HIS A 80 1.68 13.20 -4.22
CA HIS A 80 3.03 12.99 -3.69
C HIS A 80 3.02 11.96 -2.58
N ALA A 81 3.78 10.86 -2.75
CA ALA A 81 3.82 9.75 -1.79
C ALA A 81 2.41 9.20 -1.50
N GLY A 82 1.60 9.08 -2.55
CA GLY A 82 0.15 8.83 -2.46
C GLY A 82 -0.24 7.37 -2.28
N SER A 83 0.67 6.48 -1.92
CA SER A 83 0.37 5.04 -1.79
C SER A 83 -0.79 4.75 -0.82
N GLU A 84 -0.88 5.47 0.30
CA GLU A 84 -1.99 5.32 1.26
C GLU A 84 -3.26 6.02 0.78
N ASP A 85 -3.12 7.14 0.07
CA ASP A 85 -4.26 7.85 -0.54
C ASP A 85 -5.00 7.00 -1.56
N LEU A 86 -4.30 6.11 -2.26
CA LEU A 86 -4.92 5.18 -3.21
C LEU A 86 -5.95 4.27 -2.51
N GLU A 87 -5.65 3.84 -1.30
CA GLU A 87 -6.58 3.04 -0.49
C GLU A 87 -7.79 3.88 -0.06
N VAL A 88 -7.57 5.15 0.28
CA VAL A 88 -8.66 6.09 0.57
C VAL A 88 -9.59 6.25 -0.63
N PHE A 89 -9.04 6.41 -1.83
CA PHE A 89 -9.84 6.52 -3.05
C PHE A 89 -10.64 5.25 -3.32
N LEU A 90 -10.02 4.09 -3.21
CA LEU A 90 -10.72 2.80 -3.37
C LEU A 90 -11.84 2.61 -2.35
N ASN A 91 -11.57 2.92 -1.09
CA ASN A 91 -12.56 2.77 -0.03
C ASN A 91 -13.72 3.78 -0.15
N THR A 92 -13.41 5.04 -0.50
CA THR A 92 -14.42 6.10 -0.58
C THR A 92 -15.20 6.07 -1.90
N PHE A 93 -14.49 5.86 -3.03
CA PHE A 93 -15.09 6.00 -4.36
C PHE A 93 -15.26 4.67 -5.10
N GLY A 94 -14.64 3.59 -4.63
CA GLY A 94 -14.65 2.30 -5.31
C GLY A 94 -13.86 2.27 -6.61
N ILE A 95 -13.04 3.27 -6.88
CA ILE A 95 -12.27 3.43 -8.12
C ILE A 95 -10.84 3.90 -7.83
N MET A 96 -9.99 3.75 -8.84
CA MET A 96 -8.64 4.31 -8.86
C MET A 96 -8.60 5.49 -9.84
N PRO A 97 -8.05 6.66 -9.47
CA PRO A 97 -7.90 7.78 -10.40
C PRO A 97 -7.07 7.42 -11.63
N GLN A 98 -7.42 7.98 -12.79
CA GLN A 98 -6.74 7.73 -14.07
C GLN A 98 -6.73 8.98 -14.95
N PRO A 99 -5.57 9.39 -15.51
CA PRO A 99 -4.22 8.94 -15.16
C PRO A 99 -3.77 9.53 -13.82
N LEU A 100 -3.01 8.76 -13.05
CA LEU A 100 -2.49 9.17 -11.75
C LEU A 100 -0.97 9.06 -11.74
N ILE A 101 -0.30 10.14 -11.38
CA ILE A 101 1.16 10.23 -11.35
C ILE A 101 1.61 10.64 -9.96
N ASP A 102 2.49 9.84 -9.36
CA ASP A 102 3.11 10.14 -8.07
C ASP A 102 4.44 10.88 -8.28
N THR A 103 4.50 12.10 -7.80
CA THR A 103 5.71 12.94 -7.94
C THR A 103 6.90 12.40 -7.15
N GLN A 104 6.68 11.64 -6.07
CA GLN A 104 7.77 10.96 -5.37
C GLN A 104 8.43 9.90 -6.26
N ILE A 105 7.63 9.18 -7.04
CA ILE A 105 8.13 8.21 -8.02
C ILE A 105 8.88 8.92 -9.14
N LEU A 106 8.32 9.99 -9.72
CA LEU A 106 9.03 10.80 -10.73
C LEU A 106 10.40 11.27 -10.21
N ALA A 107 10.43 11.78 -9.00
CA ALA A 107 11.64 12.29 -8.36
C ALA A 107 12.71 11.21 -8.16
N ALA A 108 12.29 9.97 -7.86
CA ALA A 108 13.20 8.85 -7.70
C ALA A 108 13.96 8.52 -9.00
N PHE A 109 13.32 8.70 -10.15
CA PHE A 109 13.96 8.52 -11.45
C PHE A 109 14.93 9.65 -11.82
N SER A 110 14.86 10.80 -11.14
CA SER A 110 15.82 11.90 -11.30
C SER A 110 16.86 11.96 -10.18
N GLY A 111 17.06 10.87 -9.45
CA GLY A 111 18.14 10.73 -8.47
C GLY A 111 17.79 11.17 -7.05
N ARG A 112 16.54 11.54 -6.77
CA ARG A 112 16.11 11.87 -5.40
C ARG A 112 15.87 10.57 -4.61
N PRO A 113 15.89 10.64 -3.27
CA PRO A 113 15.58 9.48 -2.43
C PRO A 113 14.18 8.91 -2.70
N LEU A 114 14.01 7.61 -2.58
CA LEU A 114 12.69 6.96 -2.73
C LEU A 114 11.65 7.47 -1.74
N SER A 115 12.09 7.90 -0.56
CA SER A 115 11.25 8.44 0.52
C SER A 115 11.27 9.97 0.58
N TRP A 116 11.55 10.62 -0.55
CA TRP A 116 11.66 12.09 -0.57
C TRP A 116 10.33 12.74 -0.17
N GLY A 117 10.35 13.41 1.00
CA GLY A 117 9.16 14.01 1.57
C GLY A 117 8.74 15.27 0.85
N PHE A 118 7.44 15.59 0.92
CA PHE A 118 6.85 16.77 0.26
C PHE A 118 7.52 18.07 0.68
N ALA A 119 7.76 18.28 1.98
CA ALA A 119 8.40 19.51 2.47
C ALA A 119 9.83 19.67 1.95
N ALA A 120 10.60 18.58 1.86
CA ALA A 120 11.96 18.63 1.29
C ALA A 120 11.92 18.97 -0.20
N MET A 121 10.94 18.43 -0.92
CA MET A 121 10.71 18.72 -2.34
C MET A 121 10.37 20.20 -2.54
N VAL A 122 9.45 20.74 -1.77
CA VAL A 122 9.06 22.16 -1.85
C VAL A 122 10.26 23.07 -1.52
N GLU A 123 11.05 22.74 -0.50
CA GLU A 123 12.23 23.50 -0.15
C GLU A 123 13.27 23.54 -1.28
N GLU A 124 13.53 22.40 -1.92
CA GLU A 124 14.46 22.32 -3.05
C GLU A 124 13.99 23.17 -4.25
N TYR A 125 12.72 23.12 -4.60
CA TYR A 125 12.20 23.82 -5.78
C TYR A 125 11.83 25.29 -5.53
N THR A 126 11.50 25.67 -4.30
CA THR A 126 10.97 27.00 -4.00
C THR A 126 11.80 27.79 -2.96
N GLY A 127 12.65 27.13 -2.20
CA GLY A 127 13.35 27.72 -1.06
C GLY A 127 12.48 27.93 0.19
N LEU A 128 11.20 27.51 0.14
CA LEU A 128 10.27 27.70 1.26
C LEU A 128 10.33 26.50 2.22
N THR A 129 10.31 26.79 3.52
CA THR A 129 10.20 25.78 4.56
C THR A 129 8.73 25.65 4.99
N LEU A 130 8.15 24.45 4.81
CA LEU A 130 6.77 24.17 5.20
C LEU A 130 6.69 23.65 6.64
N ASP A 131 5.64 24.08 7.36
CA ASP A 131 5.30 23.54 8.68
C ASP A 131 4.65 22.14 8.52
N LYS A 132 5.14 21.15 9.27
CA LYS A 132 4.65 19.78 9.27
C LYS A 132 3.81 19.44 10.50
N SER A 133 3.53 20.41 11.37
CA SER A 133 2.93 20.14 12.69
C SER A 133 1.52 19.56 12.63
N GLU A 134 0.78 19.77 11.55
CA GLU A 134 -0.60 19.33 11.41
C GLU A 134 -0.79 17.96 10.78
N SER A 135 0.28 17.32 10.28
CA SER A 135 0.18 16.04 9.55
C SER A 135 -0.47 14.90 10.34
N ARG A 136 -0.35 14.91 11.67
CA ARG A 136 -0.85 13.86 12.57
C ARG A 136 -1.95 14.33 13.51
N THR A 137 -2.60 15.43 13.19
CA THR A 137 -3.74 15.94 13.98
C THR A 137 -5.01 15.17 13.63
N ASP A 138 -6.05 15.37 14.43
CA ASP A 138 -7.35 14.71 14.20
C ASP A 138 -8.11 15.39 13.05
N TRP A 139 -8.04 14.82 11.87
CA TRP A 139 -8.72 15.29 10.66
C TRP A 139 -10.22 14.99 10.63
N LEU A 140 -10.73 14.24 11.61
CA LEU A 140 -12.17 13.98 11.74
C LEU A 140 -12.85 14.96 12.68
N ALA A 141 -12.10 15.65 13.54
CA ALA A 141 -12.65 16.66 14.44
C ALA A 141 -13.20 17.87 13.66
N ARG A 142 -14.29 18.46 14.15
CA ARG A 142 -14.93 19.63 13.54
C ARG A 142 -15.20 20.72 14.58
N PRO A 143 -15.01 22.00 14.23
CA PRO A 143 -14.48 22.46 12.94
C PRO A 143 -12.98 22.17 12.79
N LEU A 144 -12.52 22.05 11.55
CA LEU A 144 -11.08 22.03 11.27
C LEU A 144 -10.49 23.40 11.60
N THR A 145 -9.28 23.39 12.16
CA THR A 145 -8.59 24.65 12.51
C THR A 145 -8.08 25.36 11.26
N GLU A 146 -7.90 26.68 11.35
CA GLU A 146 -7.30 27.44 10.27
C GLU A 146 -5.90 26.91 9.89
N ARG A 147 -5.09 26.50 10.88
CA ARG A 147 -3.79 25.89 10.65
C ARG A 147 -3.87 24.59 9.88
N GLN A 148 -4.86 23.73 10.17
CA GLN A 148 -5.12 22.52 9.41
C GLN A 148 -5.48 22.83 7.96
N LEU A 149 -6.36 23.80 7.74
CA LEU A 149 -6.80 24.19 6.39
C LEU A 149 -5.67 24.80 5.57
N GLU A 150 -4.84 25.64 6.17
CA GLU A 150 -3.65 26.19 5.50
C GLU A 150 -2.61 25.11 5.18
N TYR A 151 -2.38 24.19 6.12
CA TYR A 151 -1.50 23.03 5.90
C TYR A 151 -1.99 22.21 4.70
N ALA A 152 -3.28 21.86 4.68
CA ALA A 152 -3.86 21.06 3.61
C ALA A 152 -3.82 21.78 2.26
N ALA A 153 -4.09 23.08 2.23
CA ALA A 153 -4.01 23.87 1.01
C ALA A 153 -2.60 23.93 0.42
N ALA A 154 -1.59 24.02 1.28
CA ALA A 154 -0.18 24.03 0.86
C ALA A 154 0.22 22.74 0.14
N ASP A 155 -0.30 21.58 0.57
CA ASP A 155 0.04 20.28 0.02
C ASP A 155 -0.33 20.14 -1.46
N VAL A 156 -1.30 20.85 -1.97
CA VAL A 156 -1.68 20.82 -3.38
C VAL A 156 -1.21 22.05 -4.16
N PHE A 157 -1.14 23.21 -3.50
CA PHE A 157 -0.72 24.45 -4.14
C PHE A 157 0.70 24.38 -4.68
N TYR A 158 1.64 23.90 -3.88
CA TYR A 158 3.04 23.74 -4.29
C TYR A 158 3.26 22.50 -5.16
N LEU A 159 2.43 21.48 -5.04
CA LEU A 159 2.60 20.23 -5.75
C LEU A 159 2.45 20.40 -7.26
N LEU A 160 1.43 21.10 -7.72
CA LEU A 160 1.11 21.14 -9.15
C LEU A 160 2.23 21.76 -10.02
N PRO A 161 2.79 22.95 -9.66
CA PRO A 161 3.91 23.50 -10.41
C PRO A 161 5.15 22.60 -10.39
N ILE A 162 5.47 22.01 -9.26
CA ILE A 162 6.62 21.11 -9.09
C ILE A 162 6.42 19.84 -9.92
N ALA A 163 5.21 19.30 -9.96
CA ALA A 163 4.88 18.15 -10.80
C ALA A 163 5.19 18.41 -12.27
N GLY A 164 4.85 19.59 -12.78
CA GLY A 164 5.18 20.00 -14.14
C GLY A 164 6.69 20.02 -14.41
N GLN A 165 7.48 20.50 -13.45
CA GLN A 165 8.95 20.50 -13.56
C GLN A 165 9.53 19.08 -13.52
N LEU A 166 9.03 18.23 -12.64
CA LEU A 166 9.46 16.84 -12.55
C LEU A 166 9.12 16.04 -13.80
N MET A 167 7.98 16.30 -14.42
CA MET A 167 7.62 15.69 -15.71
C MET A 167 8.63 16.05 -16.80
N LYS A 168 9.04 17.32 -16.88
CA LYS A 168 10.06 17.77 -17.83
C LYS A 168 11.42 17.14 -17.56
N GLU A 169 11.82 17.04 -16.30
CA GLU A 169 13.07 16.38 -15.90
C GLU A 169 13.07 14.90 -16.29
N ALA A 170 11.98 14.18 -16.03
CA ALA A 170 11.83 12.78 -16.38
C ALA A 170 11.87 12.56 -17.90
N GLU A 171 11.22 13.43 -18.68
CA GLU A 171 11.25 13.38 -20.13
C GLU A 171 12.66 13.63 -20.67
N ALA A 172 13.34 14.66 -20.16
CA ALA A 172 14.71 15.00 -20.56
C ALA A 172 15.73 13.91 -20.26
N SER A 173 15.54 13.17 -19.15
CA SER A 173 16.39 12.04 -18.76
C SER A 173 16.09 10.74 -19.52
N GLY A 174 14.98 10.68 -20.25
CA GLY A 174 14.53 9.48 -20.94
C GLY A 174 13.80 8.45 -20.06
N TRP A 175 13.52 8.78 -18.80
CA TRP A 175 12.89 7.85 -17.86
C TRP A 175 11.39 8.06 -17.65
N LEU A 176 10.75 8.97 -18.39
CA LEU A 176 9.33 9.26 -18.18
C LEU A 176 8.46 8.01 -18.33
N SER A 177 8.65 7.24 -19.39
CA SER A 177 7.87 6.01 -19.62
C SER A 177 8.02 5.00 -18.48
N ALA A 178 9.23 4.80 -17.99
CA ALA A 178 9.51 3.91 -16.85
C ALA A 178 8.85 4.42 -15.56
N ALA A 179 8.92 5.73 -15.31
CA ALA A 179 8.29 6.34 -14.14
C ALA A 179 6.76 6.21 -14.16
N LEU A 180 6.13 6.41 -15.31
CA LEU A 180 4.69 6.21 -15.48
C LEU A 180 4.29 4.74 -15.29
N ASP A 181 5.11 3.82 -15.79
CA ASP A 181 4.89 2.39 -15.58
C ASP A 181 4.97 2.03 -14.10
N GLU A 182 5.93 2.59 -13.35
CA GLU A 182 6.05 2.39 -11.91
C GLU A 182 4.84 2.94 -11.15
N CYS A 183 4.33 4.09 -11.53
CA CYS A 183 3.08 4.63 -10.97
C CYS A 183 1.92 3.66 -11.18
N ARG A 184 1.79 3.13 -12.40
CA ARG A 184 0.75 2.15 -12.73
C ARG A 184 0.89 0.87 -11.92
N MET A 185 2.10 0.35 -11.77
CA MET A 185 2.35 -0.85 -10.97
C MET A 185 2.00 -0.65 -9.49
N THR A 186 2.28 0.52 -8.94
CA THR A 186 1.91 0.88 -7.57
C THR A 186 0.39 0.88 -7.40
N GLN A 187 -0.34 1.41 -8.36
CA GLN A 187 -1.81 1.40 -8.36
C GLN A 187 -2.36 -0.04 -8.41
N LEU A 188 -1.82 -0.88 -9.28
CA LEU A 188 -2.23 -2.29 -9.39
C LEU A 188 -2.02 -3.05 -8.08
N ARG A 189 -0.89 -2.82 -7.41
CA ARG A 189 -0.62 -3.44 -6.10
C ARG A 189 -1.66 -3.01 -5.05
N ARG A 190 -2.05 -1.75 -5.06
CA ARG A 190 -3.06 -1.24 -4.11
C ARG A 190 -4.47 -1.73 -4.42
N GLN A 191 -4.76 -2.12 -5.65
CA GLN A 191 -6.04 -2.72 -6.04
C GLN A 191 -6.16 -4.19 -5.64
N GLU A 192 -5.05 -4.86 -5.35
CA GLU A 192 -5.06 -6.26 -4.93
C GLU A 192 -5.79 -6.40 -3.59
N VAL A 193 -6.83 -7.25 -3.59
CA VAL A 193 -7.58 -7.59 -2.39
C VAL A 193 -7.11 -8.94 -1.90
N VAL A 194 -6.66 -9.00 -0.65
CA VAL A 194 -6.24 -10.27 -0.04
C VAL A 194 -7.46 -11.17 0.12
N ASP A 195 -7.39 -12.39 -0.46
CA ASP A 195 -8.38 -13.42 -0.19
C ASP A 195 -8.21 -13.88 1.28
N PRO A 196 -9.27 -13.84 2.10
CA PRO A 196 -9.18 -14.32 3.47
C PRO A 196 -8.63 -15.73 3.61
N LYS A 197 -8.89 -16.61 2.64
CA LYS A 197 -8.37 -17.98 2.62
C LYS A 197 -6.86 -18.06 2.44
N GLU A 198 -6.23 -17.01 1.95
CA GLU A 198 -4.79 -16.91 1.73
C GLU A 198 -4.08 -16.05 2.80
N ALA A 199 -4.84 -15.42 3.71
CA ALA A 199 -4.30 -14.49 4.72
C ALA A 199 -3.26 -15.14 5.66
N TRP A 200 -3.35 -16.45 5.89
CA TRP A 200 -2.41 -17.21 6.73
C TRP A 200 -0.97 -17.20 6.21
N ARG A 201 -0.77 -16.98 4.91
CA ARG A 201 0.56 -16.97 4.29
C ARG A 201 1.42 -15.79 4.75
N ASP A 202 0.79 -14.71 5.16
CA ASP A 202 1.45 -13.48 5.62
C ASP A 202 1.68 -13.44 7.13
N ILE A 203 1.22 -14.45 7.85
CA ILE A 203 1.46 -14.55 9.30
C ILE A 203 2.93 -14.87 9.55
N SER A 204 3.57 -14.06 10.37
CA SER A 204 4.97 -14.25 10.75
C SER A 204 5.19 -15.62 11.38
N ASN A 205 6.27 -16.29 10.99
CA ASN A 205 6.66 -17.60 11.51
C ASN A 205 5.67 -18.76 11.21
N ALA A 206 4.75 -18.59 10.27
CA ALA A 206 3.85 -19.68 9.87
C ALA A 206 4.61 -20.93 9.41
N TRP A 207 5.80 -20.76 8.82
CA TRP A 207 6.67 -21.85 8.38
C TRP A 207 7.14 -22.78 9.52
N GLN A 208 7.10 -22.35 10.77
CA GLN A 208 7.46 -23.17 11.94
C GLN A 208 6.36 -24.16 12.33
N LEU A 209 5.16 -24.01 11.79
CA LEU A 209 4.01 -24.82 12.15
C LEU A 209 3.96 -26.13 11.36
N ARG A 210 3.53 -27.21 12.02
CA ARG A 210 3.25 -28.49 11.38
C ARG A 210 1.98 -28.41 10.57
N THR A 211 1.71 -29.38 9.70
CA THR A 211 0.61 -29.37 8.75
C THR A 211 -0.77 -29.14 9.39
N ARG A 212 -1.06 -29.82 10.52
CA ARG A 212 -2.34 -29.62 11.25
C ARG A 212 -2.41 -28.26 11.91
N GLN A 213 -1.31 -27.77 12.44
CA GLN A 213 -1.22 -26.41 12.99
C GLN A 213 -1.39 -25.36 11.90
N LEU A 214 -0.83 -25.59 10.70
CA LEU A 214 -1.06 -24.72 9.54
C LEU A 214 -2.53 -24.72 9.10
N ALA A 215 -3.18 -25.88 9.10
CA ALA A 215 -4.63 -25.96 8.83
C ALA A 215 -5.42 -25.12 9.83
N CYS A 216 -5.04 -25.17 11.10
CA CYS A 216 -5.64 -24.32 12.13
C CYS A 216 -5.39 -22.83 11.84
N LEU A 217 -4.15 -22.45 11.51
CA LEU A 217 -3.81 -21.07 11.17
C LEU A 217 -4.59 -20.55 9.95
N GLN A 218 -4.80 -21.40 8.95
CA GLN A 218 -5.62 -21.06 7.78
C GLN A 218 -7.04 -20.64 8.20
N LEU A 219 -7.68 -21.44 9.06
CA LEU A 219 -9.02 -21.15 9.55
C LEU A 219 -9.05 -19.88 10.43
N LEU A 220 -8.07 -19.73 11.30
CA LEU A 220 -7.95 -18.58 12.20
C LEU A 220 -7.71 -17.28 11.44
N ALA A 221 -6.79 -17.28 10.49
CA ALA A 221 -6.45 -16.09 9.70
C ALA A 221 -7.59 -15.69 8.76
N ASP A 222 -8.29 -16.65 8.16
CA ASP A 222 -9.48 -16.41 7.34
C ASP A 222 -10.57 -15.73 8.19
N TRP A 223 -10.88 -16.29 9.33
CA TRP A 223 -11.84 -15.73 10.26
C TRP A 223 -11.45 -14.32 10.72
N ARG A 224 -10.18 -14.12 11.12
CA ARG A 224 -9.70 -12.82 11.62
C ARG A 224 -9.86 -11.73 10.59
N LEU A 225 -9.46 -11.99 9.35
CA LEU A 225 -9.55 -10.99 8.28
C LEU A 225 -11.01 -10.64 7.94
N ARG A 226 -11.88 -11.65 7.87
CA ARG A 226 -13.32 -11.41 7.65
C ARG A 226 -13.92 -10.60 8.79
N LYS A 227 -13.57 -10.91 10.03
CA LYS A 227 -14.04 -10.19 11.22
C LYS A 227 -13.52 -8.75 11.23
N ALA A 228 -12.27 -8.53 10.88
CA ALA A 228 -11.67 -7.21 10.78
C ALA A 228 -12.42 -6.33 9.77
N ARG A 229 -12.72 -6.87 8.59
CA ARG A 229 -13.47 -6.17 7.55
C ARG A 229 -14.93 -5.89 7.95
N GLU A 230 -15.59 -6.89 8.53
CA GLU A 230 -16.98 -6.78 9.00
C GLU A 230 -17.15 -5.71 10.07
N ARG A 231 -16.22 -5.68 11.02
CA ARG A 231 -16.26 -4.77 12.18
C ARG A 231 -15.54 -3.44 11.94
N ASP A 232 -14.87 -3.31 10.81
CA ASP A 232 -13.97 -2.19 10.52
C ASP A 232 -12.94 -1.98 11.66
N LEU A 233 -12.24 -3.06 12.01
CA LEU A 233 -11.14 -3.06 12.97
C LEU A 233 -9.86 -3.54 12.31
N ALA A 234 -8.73 -2.92 12.63
CA ALA A 234 -7.43 -3.44 12.23
C ALA A 234 -7.26 -4.86 12.78
N VAL A 235 -6.65 -5.74 12.01
CA VAL A 235 -6.58 -7.18 12.34
C VAL A 235 -6.04 -7.46 13.74
N ASN A 236 -5.06 -6.68 14.20
CA ASN A 236 -4.49 -6.83 15.54
C ASN A 236 -5.41 -6.35 16.67
N PHE A 237 -6.47 -5.61 16.36
CA PHE A 237 -7.51 -5.26 17.31
C PHE A 237 -8.62 -6.31 17.40
N VAL A 238 -8.66 -7.24 16.44
CA VAL A 238 -9.48 -8.46 16.57
C VAL A 238 -8.76 -9.47 17.46
N VAL A 239 -7.62 -9.98 16.99
CA VAL A 239 -6.68 -10.82 17.74
C VAL A 239 -5.28 -10.48 17.25
N ARG A 240 -4.34 -10.27 18.18
CA ARG A 240 -2.94 -10.01 17.82
C ARG A 240 -2.34 -11.16 17.04
N GLU A 241 -1.46 -10.86 16.11
CA GLU A 241 -0.85 -11.87 15.25
C GLU A 241 -0.12 -12.95 16.04
N GLU A 242 0.69 -12.55 17.03
CA GLU A 242 1.41 -13.49 17.89
C GLU A 242 0.47 -14.39 18.71
N HIS A 243 -0.70 -13.89 19.10
CA HIS A 243 -1.70 -14.68 19.82
C HIS A 243 -2.41 -15.65 18.87
N LEU A 244 -2.72 -15.21 17.65
CA LEU A 244 -3.31 -16.07 16.64
C LEU A 244 -2.37 -17.23 16.30
N TRP A 245 -1.09 -16.95 16.13
CA TRP A 245 -0.05 -17.94 15.90
C TRP A 245 0.04 -18.93 17.09
N ALA A 246 0.00 -18.44 18.33
CA ALA A 246 0.03 -19.27 19.53
C ALA A 246 -1.17 -20.23 19.60
N VAL A 247 -2.36 -19.76 19.23
CA VAL A 247 -3.56 -20.62 19.16
C VAL A 247 -3.35 -21.75 18.14
N ALA A 248 -2.81 -21.45 16.98
CA ALA A 248 -2.49 -22.47 15.97
C ALA A 248 -1.40 -23.43 16.46
N ARG A 249 -0.39 -22.91 17.15
CA ARG A 249 0.76 -23.71 17.65
C ARG A 249 0.36 -24.68 18.75
N TYR A 250 -0.43 -24.22 19.71
CA TYR A 250 -0.75 -24.98 20.92
C TYR A 250 -2.12 -25.66 20.86
N MET A 251 -2.99 -25.26 19.95
CA MET A 251 -4.32 -25.84 19.73
C MET A 251 -5.11 -26.03 21.04
N PRO A 252 -5.37 -24.95 21.80
CA PRO A 252 -6.01 -25.02 23.11
C PRO A 252 -7.44 -25.56 23.01
N GLY A 253 -7.88 -26.26 24.09
CA GLY A 253 -9.21 -26.85 24.15
C GLY A 253 -10.15 -26.15 25.13
N SER A 254 -9.68 -25.13 25.88
CA SER A 254 -10.48 -24.42 26.87
C SER A 254 -10.11 -22.94 26.95
N LEU A 255 -11.01 -22.12 27.51
CA LEU A 255 -10.76 -20.72 27.76
C LEU A 255 -9.55 -20.50 28.68
N GLY A 256 -9.36 -21.36 29.70
CA GLY A 256 -8.21 -21.29 30.56
C GLY A 256 -6.89 -21.55 29.83
N GLU A 257 -6.88 -22.46 28.87
CA GLU A 257 -5.69 -22.70 28.04
C GLU A 257 -5.38 -21.50 27.11
N LEU A 258 -6.40 -20.79 26.61
CA LEU A 258 -6.20 -19.55 25.87
C LEU A 258 -5.49 -18.50 26.72
N ASP A 259 -5.89 -18.35 27.98
CA ASP A 259 -5.22 -17.45 28.92
C ASP A 259 -3.76 -17.88 29.16
N SER A 260 -3.53 -19.17 29.34
CA SER A 260 -2.20 -19.73 29.60
C SER A 260 -1.20 -19.49 28.45
N ILE A 261 -1.66 -19.42 27.22
CA ILE A 261 -0.80 -19.17 26.05
C ILE A 261 -0.64 -17.69 25.71
N GLY A 262 -1.22 -16.79 26.49
CA GLY A 262 -0.96 -15.36 26.45
C GLY A 262 -2.02 -14.48 25.81
N LEU A 263 -3.21 -15.02 25.46
CA LEU A 263 -4.29 -14.18 24.97
C LEU A 263 -4.75 -13.19 26.04
N SER A 264 -5.14 -12.01 25.63
CA SER A 264 -5.69 -11.01 26.54
C SER A 264 -7.09 -11.39 27.01
N GLY A 265 -7.50 -10.85 28.16
CA GLY A 265 -8.86 -11.05 28.67
C GLY A 265 -9.94 -10.60 27.69
N SER A 266 -9.70 -9.51 26.95
CA SER A 266 -10.61 -9.01 25.92
C SER A 266 -10.75 -9.98 24.74
N GLU A 267 -9.64 -10.49 24.24
CA GLU A 267 -9.63 -11.47 23.16
C GLU A 267 -10.41 -12.74 23.55
N ILE A 268 -10.20 -13.23 24.75
CA ILE A 268 -10.90 -14.43 25.28
C ILE A 268 -12.39 -14.15 25.43
N ARG A 269 -12.75 -13.01 26.01
CA ARG A 269 -14.15 -12.65 26.26
C ARG A 269 -14.94 -12.49 24.95
N PHE A 270 -14.38 -11.83 23.95
CA PHE A 270 -15.07 -11.56 22.69
C PHE A 270 -14.96 -12.69 21.68
N HIS A 271 -13.85 -13.42 21.67
CA HIS A 271 -13.53 -14.37 20.60
C HIS A 271 -13.16 -15.77 21.07
N GLY A 272 -13.04 -16.01 22.37
CA GLY A 272 -12.54 -17.27 22.91
C GLY A 272 -13.31 -18.49 22.41
N LYS A 273 -14.63 -18.45 22.42
CA LYS A 273 -15.48 -19.57 21.95
C LYS A 273 -15.30 -19.81 20.44
N THR A 274 -15.20 -18.77 19.65
CA THR A 274 -14.96 -18.87 18.21
C THR A 274 -13.59 -19.48 17.93
N LEU A 275 -12.55 -19.03 18.64
CA LEU A 275 -11.20 -19.57 18.48
C LEU A 275 -11.16 -21.07 18.81
N LEU A 276 -11.79 -21.48 19.90
CA LEU A 276 -11.86 -22.90 20.30
C LEU A 276 -12.62 -23.74 19.27
N ALA A 277 -13.71 -23.22 18.69
CA ALA A 277 -14.46 -23.90 17.65
C ALA A 277 -13.61 -24.10 16.38
N LEU A 278 -12.82 -23.11 15.99
CA LEU A 278 -11.91 -23.21 14.86
C LEU A 278 -10.78 -24.21 15.11
N VAL A 279 -10.23 -24.25 16.31
CA VAL A 279 -9.25 -25.27 16.72
C VAL A 279 -9.86 -26.67 16.61
N ALA A 280 -11.06 -26.87 17.15
CA ALA A 280 -11.76 -28.16 17.07
C ALA A 280 -12.00 -28.58 15.61
N LYS A 281 -12.37 -27.63 14.74
CA LYS A 281 -12.56 -27.88 13.31
C LYS A 281 -11.26 -28.33 12.64
N ALA A 282 -10.14 -27.69 12.97
CA ALA A 282 -8.82 -28.07 12.45
C ALA A 282 -8.40 -29.47 12.91
N GLN A 283 -8.67 -29.80 14.17
CA GLN A 283 -8.39 -31.13 14.73
C GLN A 283 -9.20 -32.25 14.05
N ALA A 284 -10.41 -31.94 13.62
CA ALA A 284 -11.30 -32.89 12.95
C ALA A 284 -11.04 -33.06 11.45
N LEU A 285 -10.17 -32.27 10.84
CA LEU A 285 -9.85 -32.38 9.41
C LEU A 285 -9.16 -33.73 9.12
N PRO A 286 -9.57 -34.42 8.01
CA PRO A 286 -8.86 -35.63 7.57
C PRO A 286 -7.44 -35.27 7.10
N GLU A 287 -6.52 -36.22 7.18
CA GLU A 287 -5.12 -36.03 6.79
C GLU A 287 -4.96 -35.51 5.36
N GLU A 288 -5.77 -35.98 4.42
CA GLU A 288 -5.77 -35.56 3.03
C GLU A 288 -6.19 -34.11 2.80
N ALA A 289 -6.84 -33.47 3.78
CA ALA A 289 -7.25 -32.08 3.73
C ALA A 289 -6.22 -31.11 4.34
N LEU A 290 -5.15 -31.65 4.91
CA LEU A 290 -4.11 -30.81 5.52
C LEU A 290 -3.23 -30.16 4.45
N PRO A 291 -2.79 -28.90 4.67
CA PRO A 291 -1.90 -28.23 3.74
C PRO A 291 -0.50 -28.81 3.75
N GLU A 292 0.24 -28.62 2.66
CA GLU A 292 1.66 -28.91 2.63
C GLU A 292 2.43 -27.99 3.58
N PRO A 293 3.54 -28.47 4.16
CA PRO A 293 4.40 -27.62 4.98
C PRO A 293 4.90 -26.40 4.20
N LEU A 294 4.96 -25.24 4.87
CA LEU A 294 5.60 -24.07 4.31
C LEU A 294 7.12 -24.20 4.37
N LEU A 295 7.76 -23.86 3.27
CA LEU A 295 9.20 -23.73 3.20
C LEU A 295 9.60 -22.29 3.52
N ASN A 296 10.58 -22.12 4.40
CA ASN A 296 11.15 -20.82 4.67
C ASN A 296 12.16 -20.47 3.58
N LEU A 297 11.96 -19.34 2.90
CA LEU A 297 12.85 -18.88 1.85
C LEU A 297 14.33 -18.83 2.30
N MET A 298 14.57 -18.35 3.52
CA MET A 298 15.94 -18.18 4.04
C MET A 298 16.67 -19.49 4.31
N ASP A 299 15.92 -20.58 4.45
CA ASP A 299 16.48 -21.92 4.68
C ASP A 299 16.73 -22.67 3.37
N MET A 300 16.36 -22.09 2.25
CA MET A 300 16.64 -22.71 0.96
C MET A 300 18.14 -22.77 0.69
N PRO A 301 18.65 -23.96 0.26
CA PRO A 301 20.05 -24.06 -0.14
C PRO A 301 20.39 -23.03 -1.23
N GLY A 302 21.45 -22.29 -1.01
CA GLY A 302 21.89 -21.26 -1.95
C GLY A 302 21.21 -19.91 -1.82
N TYR A 303 20.23 -19.73 -0.91
CA TYR A 303 19.52 -18.44 -0.74
C TYR A 303 20.47 -17.26 -0.56
N ARG A 304 21.41 -17.37 0.38
CA ARG A 304 22.34 -16.27 0.69
C ARG A 304 23.19 -15.87 -0.51
N LYS A 305 23.68 -16.87 -1.25
CA LYS A 305 24.50 -16.63 -2.44
C LYS A 305 23.65 -16.06 -3.59
N ALA A 306 22.48 -16.62 -3.83
CA ALA A 306 21.56 -16.13 -4.85
C ALA A 306 21.14 -14.66 -4.56
N PHE A 307 20.80 -14.35 -3.32
CA PHE A 307 20.46 -12.99 -2.91
C PHE A 307 21.63 -12.03 -3.17
N LYS A 308 22.84 -12.41 -2.79
CA LYS A 308 24.06 -11.63 -3.01
C LYS A 308 24.34 -11.40 -4.49
N ASP A 309 24.22 -12.45 -5.30
CA ASP A 309 24.47 -12.36 -6.73
C ASP A 309 23.42 -11.51 -7.45
N ILE A 310 22.15 -11.62 -7.06
CA ILE A 310 21.08 -10.74 -7.58
C ILE A 310 21.36 -9.28 -7.20
N LYS A 311 21.73 -9.03 -5.95
CA LYS A 311 22.06 -7.68 -5.48
C LYS A 311 23.25 -7.10 -6.24
N ALA A 312 24.27 -7.90 -6.57
CA ALA A 312 25.40 -7.47 -7.38
C ALA A 312 25.00 -7.14 -8.83
N LEU A 313 24.10 -7.92 -9.42
CA LEU A 313 23.54 -7.65 -10.75
C LEU A 313 22.76 -6.34 -10.74
N VAL A 314 21.91 -6.12 -9.73
CA VAL A 314 21.16 -4.88 -9.58
C VAL A 314 22.10 -3.67 -9.45
N GLN A 315 23.19 -3.80 -8.69
CA GLN A 315 24.19 -2.76 -8.57
C GLN A 315 24.88 -2.44 -9.91
N ALA A 316 25.17 -3.46 -10.72
CA ALA A 316 25.73 -3.26 -12.06
C ALA A 316 24.73 -2.50 -12.97
N VAL A 317 23.46 -2.87 -12.94
CA VAL A 317 22.41 -2.17 -13.70
C VAL A 317 22.24 -0.73 -13.19
N ALA A 318 22.33 -0.50 -11.89
CA ALA A 318 22.28 0.83 -11.30
C ALA A 318 23.41 1.74 -11.85
N THR A 319 24.63 1.21 -11.93
CA THR A 319 25.77 1.94 -12.48
C THR A 319 25.58 2.25 -13.98
N GLU A 320 25.10 1.31 -14.76
CA GLU A 320 24.87 1.46 -16.21
C GLU A 320 23.72 2.44 -16.51
N SER A 321 22.63 2.33 -15.77
CA SER A 321 21.41 3.12 -15.99
C SER A 321 21.42 4.50 -15.31
N LYS A 322 22.32 4.71 -14.34
CA LYS A 322 22.36 5.86 -13.45
C LYS A 322 21.15 5.98 -12.52
N LEU A 323 20.36 4.93 -12.40
CA LEU A 323 19.28 4.82 -11.41
C LEU A 323 19.83 4.26 -10.10
N SER A 324 19.17 4.58 -8.97
CA SER A 324 19.58 4.01 -7.69
C SER A 324 19.26 2.51 -7.64
N ALA A 325 20.11 1.75 -6.96
CA ALA A 325 19.89 0.32 -6.76
C ALA A 325 18.59 0.05 -6.01
N GLU A 326 18.23 0.91 -5.05
CA GLU A 326 16.98 0.79 -4.28
C GLU A 326 15.74 0.93 -5.15
N LEU A 327 15.77 1.81 -6.16
CA LEU A 327 14.67 1.97 -7.11
C LEU A 327 14.53 0.74 -7.99
N LEU A 328 15.66 0.15 -8.42
CA LEU A 328 15.67 -1.04 -9.27
C LEU A 328 15.15 -2.28 -8.56
N ALA A 329 15.56 -2.49 -7.30
CA ALA A 329 15.12 -3.64 -6.53
C ALA A 329 15.26 -3.44 -5.03
N SER A 330 14.17 -3.57 -4.32
CA SER A 330 14.15 -3.68 -2.86
C SER A 330 14.43 -5.12 -2.42
N ARG A 331 14.78 -5.30 -1.14
CA ARG A 331 14.90 -6.63 -0.54
C ARG A 331 13.61 -7.46 -0.72
N ARG A 332 12.46 -6.83 -0.57
CA ARG A 332 11.16 -7.48 -0.79
C ARG A 332 11.04 -8.02 -2.22
N GLN A 333 11.43 -7.23 -3.20
CA GLN A 333 11.35 -7.63 -4.61
C GLN A 333 12.34 -8.75 -4.96
N ILE A 334 13.53 -8.73 -4.39
CA ILE A 334 14.51 -9.84 -4.56
C ILE A 334 13.95 -11.12 -3.95
N ASN A 335 13.39 -11.05 -2.75
CA ASN A 335 12.77 -12.21 -2.10
C ASN A 335 11.54 -12.72 -2.87
N GLN A 336 10.76 -11.82 -3.45
CA GLN A 336 9.64 -12.17 -4.33
C GLN A 336 10.13 -12.97 -5.55
N LEU A 337 11.20 -12.51 -6.17
CA LEU A 337 11.81 -13.19 -7.31
C LEU A 337 12.29 -14.62 -6.94
N LEU A 338 12.95 -14.78 -5.79
CA LEU A 338 13.44 -16.07 -5.32
C LEU A 338 12.30 -17.01 -4.91
N ASN A 339 11.25 -16.49 -4.25
CA ASN A 339 10.05 -17.27 -3.96
C ASN A 339 9.39 -17.79 -5.24
N TRP A 340 9.32 -16.96 -6.26
CA TRP A 340 8.80 -17.36 -7.58
C TRP A 340 9.69 -18.40 -8.26
N HIS A 341 10.98 -18.17 -8.30
CA HIS A 341 11.93 -19.06 -8.94
C HIS A 341 11.93 -20.46 -8.32
N TRP A 342 11.89 -20.55 -7.01
CA TRP A 342 11.86 -21.81 -6.27
C TRP A 342 10.43 -22.33 -6.01
N LYS A 343 9.41 -21.64 -6.49
CA LYS A 343 8.00 -22.05 -6.35
C LYS A 343 7.56 -22.24 -4.89
N LEU A 344 8.03 -21.36 -4.00
CA LEU A 344 7.73 -21.45 -2.57
C LEU A 344 6.41 -20.82 -2.20
N LYS A 345 5.92 -19.86 -2.99
CA LYS A 345 4.63 -19.20 -2.81
C LYS A 345 3.89 -19.16 -4.15
N PRO A 346 2.55 -19.28 -4.14
CA PRO A 346 1.75 -19.03 -5.33
C PRO A 346 1.92 -17.57 -5.76
N GLN A 347 2.12 -17.35 -7.04
CA GLN A 347 2.17 -16.01 -7.63
C GLN A 347 1.37 -16.01 -8.93
N ASN A 348 0.59 -14.95 -9.11
CA ASN A 348 -0.14 -14.70 -10.33
C ASN A 348 0.71 -13.79 -11.23
N GLY A 349 1.21 -14.35 -12.34
CA GLY A 349 2.00 -13.60 -13.30
C GLY A 349 3.50 -13.52 -12.96
N MET A 350 4.18 -12.59 -13.64
CA MET A 350 5.62 -12.36 -13.46
C MET A 350 5.88 -11.53 -12.21
N THR A 351 7.06 -11.74 -11.61
CA THR A 351 7.50 -10.92 -10.47
C THR A 351 7.79 -9.49 -10.90
N GLU A 352 7.74 -8.55 -9.96
CA GLU A 352 7.98 -7.13 -10.24
C GLU A 352 9.34 -6.87 -10.90
N MET A 353 10.39 -7.59 -10.51
CA MET A 353 11.72 -7.44 -11.10
C MET A 353 11.81 -7.93 -12.55
N MET A 354 10.92 -8.83 -12.95
CA MET A 354 10.90 -9.43 -14.29
C MET A 354 9.88 -8.75 -15.22
N ALA A 355 9.05 -7.84 -14.70
CA ALA A 355 7.95 -7.22 -15.41
C ALA A 355 8.21 -5.73 -15.68
N GLY A 356 7.51 -5.19 -16.70
CA GLY A 356 7.53 -3.77 -17.03
C GLY A 356 8.93 -3.21 -17.25
N TRP A 357 9.16 -1.98 -16.82
CA TRP A 357 10.42 -1.28 -17.03
C TRP A 357 11.63 -1.97 -16.37
N ARG A 358 11.43 -2.61 -15.21
CA ARG A 358 12.50 -3.40 -14.57
C ARG A 358 12.86 -4.62 -15.41
N GLY A 359 11.85 -5.31 -15.93
CA GLY A 359 12.05 -6.47 -16.80
C GLY A 359 12.83 -6.12 -18.06
N GLU A 360 12.55 -4.99 -18.67
CA GLU A 360 13.28 -4.49 -19.84
C GLU A 360 14.77 -4.30 -19.54
N LEU A 361 15.11 -3.88 -18.34
CA LEU A 361 16.50 -3.67 -17.92
C LEU A 361 17.21 -4.95 -17.46
N MET A 362 16.51 -5.88 -16.83
CA MET A 362 17.14 -6.92 -16.02
C MET A 362 16.68 -8.35 -16.32
N ALA A 363 15.52 -8.56 -16.96
CA ALA A 363 14.91 -9.90 -17.02
C ALA A 363 15.82 -10.96 -17.62
N ASP A 364 16.48 -10.70 -18.75
CA ASP A 364 17.35 -11.66 -19.40
C ASP A 364 18.57 -12.02 -18.54
N ARG A 365 19.18 -11.01 -17.92
CA ARG A 365 20.32 -11.19 -17.03
C ARG A 365 19.93 -11.96 -15.76
N LEU A 366 18.74 -11.66 -15.19
CA LEU A 366 18.22 -12.39 -14.04
C LEU A 366 17.90 -13.84 -14.37
N ASN A 367 17.31 -14.12 -15.52
CA ASN A 367 17.06 -15.49 -15.98
C ASN A 367 18.34 -16.28 -16.05
N THR A 368 19.36 -15.73 -16.69
CA THR A 368 20.69 -16.38 -16.78
C THR A 368 21.30 -16.66 -15.41
N LEU A 369 21.23 -15.68 -14.51
CA LEU A 369 21.74 -15.84 -13.15
C LEU A 369 21.00 -16.95 -12.40
N LEU A 370 19.67 -16.99 -12.50
CA LEU A 370 18.83 -17.95 -11.78
C LEU A 370 19.01 -19.38 -12.27
N GLU A 371 19.49 -19.62 -13.49
CA GLU A 371 19.86 -20.94 -13.98
C GLU A 371 20.92 -21.61 -13.09
N GLY A 372 21.77 -20.81 -12.46
CA GLY A 372 22.78 -21.30 -11.50
C GLY A 372 22.22 -21.73 -10.15
N TYR A 373 20.94 -21.54 -9.91
CA TYR A 373 20.27 -21.82 -8.63
C TYR A 373 19.01 -22.67 -8.83
N PRO A 374 19.13 -23.91 -9.32
CA PRO A 374 17.99 -24.81 -9.48
C PRO A 374 17.35 -25.12 -8.11
N ARG A 375 16.08 -25.56 -8.14
CA ARG A 375 15.34 -25.99 -6.94
C ARG A 375 15.91 -27.27 -6.37
#